data_6966e38f681568f9b8ec57f6137c6c14
#
_entry.id   6966e38f681568f9b8ec57f6137c6c14
#
_cell.length_a   1.000
_cell.length_b   1.000
_cell.length_c   1.000
_cell.angle_alpha   90.00
_cell.angle_beta   90.00
_cell.angle_gamma   90.00
#
_symmetry.space_group_name_H-M   'P 1'
#
loop_
_entity.id
_entity.type
_entity.pdbx_description
1 polymer ?
#
loop_
_entity_poly.entity_id
_entity_poly.type
_entity_poly.pdbx_seq_one_letter_code
_entity_poly.pdbx_strand_id
1 'polypeptide(L)'
;MKHYIQITAGRGPVECARAVTLVARELLKAIPSLEQTDAEPHNTTPDCYMSMTLGTDEPINESKKKEWEGTVLWRSTKNPYRPGHKRSNWFVGVHFFDAVELPEIDERDIVYETSRSGGKGGQNVNKVETAVRATHTPSGLSVRCSDERSQAQNKARARERLLLKLRERNDIAVSDARNEQWTQHDALERGNPVKRFSGTL
;
A
#
# COMPACT_ATOMS: atom_id res chain seq x y z
N MET A 1 -4.75 12.43 -4.93
CA MET A 1 -4.64 11.20 -4.11
C MET A 1 -5.10 10.03 -4.96
N LYS A 2 -4.28 8.99 -5.12
CA LYS A 2 -4.68 7.81 -5.90
C LYS A 2 -5.50 6.86 -5.04
N HIS A 3 -6.63 6.43 -5.57
CA HIS A 3 -7.51 5.46 -4.93
C HIS A 3 -7.42 4.12 -5.65
N TYR A 4 -7.42 3.04 -4.91
CA TYR A 4 -7.31 1.69 -5.45
C TYR A 4 -8.44 0.80 -4.96
N ILE A 5 -8.83 -0.15 -5.80
CA ILE A 5 -9.78 -1.21 -5.46
C ILE A 5 -9.12 -2.55 -5.80
N GLN A 6 -8.92 -3.38 -4.80
CA GLN A 6 -8.46 -4.75 -5.00
C GLN A 6 -9.65 -5.70 -5.04
N ILE A 7 -9.65 -6.57 -6.03
CA ILE A 7 -10.61 -7.67 -6.17
C ILE A 7 -9.82 -8.96 -6.04
N THR A 8 -10.20 -9.84 -5.12
CA THR A 8 -9.44 -11.05 -4.82
C THR A 8 -10.29 -12.31 -4.75
N ALA A 9 -9.76 -13.40 -5.28
CA ALA A 9 -10.30 -14.74 -5.12
C ALA A 9 -9.89 -15.40 -3.79
N GLY A 10 -8.98 -14.77 -3.03
CA GLY A 10 -8.31 -15.42 -1.90
C GLY A 10 -7.66 -16.74 -2.32
N ARG A 11 -7.81 -17.77 -1.53
CA ARG A 11 -7.37 -19.15 -1.85
C ARG A 11 -8.44 -19.94 -2.61
N GLY A 12 -9.24 -19.25 -3.45
CA GLY A 12 -10.33 -19.86 -4.21
C GLY A 12 -9.84 -20.65 -5.43
N PRO A 13 -10.69 -21.55 -5.96
CA PRO A 13 -10.39 -22.27 -7.20
C PRO A 13 -10.52 -21.35 -8.43
N VAL A 14 -10.22 -21.90 -9.62
CA VAL A 14 -10.25 -21.18 -10.91
C VAL A 14 -11.57 -20.45 -11.17
N GLU A 15 -12.69 -20.97 -10.69
CA GLU A 15 -14.01 -20.30 -10.82
C GLU A 15 -14.06 -18.98 -10.03
N CYS A 16 -13.40 -18.92 -8.86
CA CYS A 16 -13.26 -17.65 -8.12
C CYS A 16 -12.33 -16.70 -8.88
N ALA A 17 -11.23 -17.20 -9.46
CA ALA A 17 -10.34 -16.42 -10.29
C ALA A 17 -11.05 -15.86 -11.53
N ARG A 18 -11.96 -16.59 -12.13
CA ARG A 18 -12.83 -16.09 -13.20
C ARG A 18 -13.83 -15.05 -12.70
N ALA A 19 -14.40 -15.28 -11.52
CA ALA A 19 -15.32 -14.33 -10.91
C ALA A 19 -14.64 -12.98 -10.61
N VAL A 20 -13.33 -12.94 -10.26
CA VAL A 20 -12.54 -11.70 -10.14
C VAL A 20 -12.62 -10.88 -11.43
N THR A 21 -12.35 -11.49 -12.59
CA THR A 21 -12.44 -10.81 -13.89
C THR A 21 -13.83 -10.25 -14.16
N LEU A 22 -14.86 -11.05 -13.87
CA LEU A 22 -16.25 -10.67 -14.15
C LEU A 22 -16.69 -9.52 -13.22
N VAL A 23 -16.34 -9.56 -11.94
CA VAL A 23 -16.62 -8.49 -10.98
C VAL A 23 -15.84 -7.23 -11.31
N ALA A 24 -14.58 -7.35 -11.76
CA ALA A 24 -13.80 -6.21 -12.24
C ALA A 24 -14.48 -5.50 -13.42
N ARG A 25 -15.03 -6.25 -14.38
CA ARG A 25 -15.80 -5.67 -15.49
C ARG A 25 -17.05 -4.92 -15.03
N GLU A 26 -17.75 -5.43 -14.02
CA GLU A 26 -18.92 -4.73 -13.44
C GLU A 26 -18.51 -3.47 -12.67
N LEU A 27 -17.36 -3.49 -11.96
CA LEU A 27 -16.79 -2.32 -11.31
C LEU A 27 -16.39 -1.24 -12.31
N LEU A 28 -15.72 -1.59 -13.40
CA LEU A 28 -15.35 -0.66 -14.47
C LEU A 28 -16.57 0.00 -15.14
N LYS A 29 -17.70 -0.71 -15.23
CA LYS A 29 -18.96 -0.12 -15.69
C LYS A 29 -19.57 0.84 -14.65
N ALA A 30 -19.47 0.49 -13.37
CA ALA A 30 -20.06 1.28 -12.29
C ALA A 30 -19.24 2.54 -11.94
N ILE A 31 -17.94 2.51 -12.21
CA ILE A 31 -16.96 3.58 -11.96
C ILE A 31 -16.04 3.67 -13.19
N PRO A 32 -16.44 4.44 -14.22
CA PRO A 32 -15.70 4.49 -15.49
C PRO A 32 -14.31 5.11 -15.43
N SER A 33 -13.99 5.85 -14.36
CA SER A 33 -12.66 6.44 -14.14
C SER A 33 -11.60 5.43 -13.65
N LEU A 34 -12.01 4.19 -13.37
CA LEU A 34 -11.09 3.13 -12.95
C LEU A 34 -10.29 2.60 -14.15
N GLU A 35 -9.01 2.35 -13.92
CA GLU A 35 -8.11 1.67 -14.85
C GLU A 35 -7.44 0.49 -14.15
N GLN A 36 -7.16 -0.57 -14.89
CA GLN A 36 -6.42 -1.71 -14.34
C GLN A 36 -4.95 -1.31 -14.13
N THR A 37 -4.48 -1.40 -12.89
CA THR A 37 -3.10 -1.06 -12.50
C THR A 37 -2.22 -2.27 -12.29
N ASP A 38 -2.79 -3.36 -11.74
CA ASP A 38 -2.07 -4.61 -11.48
C ASP A 38 -3.03 -5.81 -11.59
N ALA A 39 -2.49 -6.99 -11.91
CA ALA A 39 -3.26 -8.23 -11.95
C ALA A 39 -2.34 -9.44 -11.75
N GLU A 40 -2.71 -10.33 -10.84
CA GLU A 40 -2.07 -11.61 -10.62
C GLU A 40 -2.82 -12.70 -11.39
N PRO A 41 -2.27 -13.23 -12.49
CA PRO A 41 -2.96 -14.22 -13.30
C PRO A 41 -3.05 -15.59 -12.61
N HIS A 42 -4.09 -16.34 -12.90
CA HIS A 42 -4.16 -17.76 -12.54
C HIS A 42 -3.21 -18.56 -13.44
N ASN A 43 -2.39 -19.43 -12.84
CA ASN A 43 -1.24 -20.08 -13.49
C ASN A 43 -1.54 -20.86 -14.78
N THR A 44 -2.76 -21.33 -15.00
CA THR A 44 -3.09 -22.27 -16.07
C THR A 44 -4.25 -21.86 -16.96
N THR A 45 -4.97 -20.77 -16.63
CA THR A 45 -6.23 -20.44 -17.32
C THR A 45 -6.24 -18.98 -17.75
N PRO A 46 -6.36 -18.67 -19.05
CA PRO A 46 -6.46 -17.30 -19.54
C PRO A 46 -7.72 -16.62 -19.00
N ASP A 47 -7.70 -15.29 -18.90
CA ASP A 47 -8.79 -14.47 -18.39
C ASP A 47 -9.26 -14.82 -16.96
N CYS A 48 -8.42 -15.46 -16.17
CA CYS A 48 -8.65 -15.78 -14.78
C CYS A 48 -7.54 -15.17 -13.93
N TYR A 49 -7.91 -14.37 -12.93
CA TYR A 49 -6.96 -13.67 -12.06
C TYR A 49 -7.23 -14.01 -10.59
N MET A 50 -6.17 -14.31 -9.85
CA MET A 50 -6.25 -14.53 -8.40
C MET A 50 -6.53 -13.22 -7.67
N SER A 51 -5.95 -12.15 -8.18
CA SER A 51 -6.17 -10.78 -7.70
C SER A 51 -6.10 -9.79 -8.87
N MET A 52 -6.86 -8.71 -8.79
CA MET A 52 -6.81 -7.59 -9.74
C MET A 52 -6.95 -6.28 -8.98
N THR A 53 -6.08 -5.32 -9.27
CA THR A 53 -6.14 -3.99 -8.70
C THR A 53 -6.53 -2.98 -9.77
N LEU A 54 -7.56 -2.21 -9.46
CA LEU A 54 -8.03 -1.08 -10.28
C LEU A 54 -7.67 0.21 -9.55
N GLY A 55 -7.27 1.24 -10.28
CA GLY A 55 -6.87 2.53 -9.72
C GLY A 55 -7.56 3.70 -10.40
N THR A 56 -7.71 4.82 -9.68
CA THR A 56 -8.18 6.10 -10.21
C THR A 56 -7.57 7.26 -9.44
N ASP A 57 -7.39 8.39 -10.11
CA ASP A 57 -7.01 9.66 -9.48
C ASP A 57 -8.24 10.48 -9.03
N GLU A 58 -9.44 10.07 -9.45
CA GLU A 58 -10.70 10.71 -9.07
C GLU A 58 -11.19 10.20 -7.70
N PRO A 59 -11.80 11.06 -6.86
CA PRO A 59 -12.33 10.64 -5.58
C PRO A 59 -13.50 9.67 -5.76
N ILE A 60 -13.43 8.53 -5.08
CA ILE A 60 -14.50 7.53 -5.10
C ILE A 60 -15.56 7.91 -4.05
N ASN A 61 -16.80 8.02 -4.45
CA ASN A 61 -17.91 8.36 -3.56
C ASN A 61 -18.06 7.30 -2.46
N GLU A 62 -18.22 7.75 -1.20
CA GLU A 62 -18.43 6.88 -0.04
C GLU A 62 -19.64 5.95 -0.17
N SER A 63 -20.68 6.39 -0.88
CA SER A 63 -21.83 5.52 -1.20
C SER A 63 -21.40 4.34 -2.08
N LYS A 64 -20.50 4.57 -3.05
CA LYS A 64 -19.97 3.52 -3.90
C LYS A 64 -19.05 2.58 -3.15
N LYS A 65 -18.20 3.10 -2.26
CA LYS A 65 -17.37 2.26 -1.38
C LYS A 65 -18.25 1.32 -0.57
N LYS A 66 -19.24 1.82 0.17
CA LYS A 66 -20.19 1.02 0.97
C LYS A 66 -20.99 0.00 0.16
N GLU A 67 -21.29 0.31 -1.08
CA GLU A 67 -22.03 -0.57 -1.99
C GLU A 67 -21.20 -1.80 -2.44
N TRP A 68 -19.88 -1.64 -2.54
CA TRP A 68 -19.00 -2.65 -3.14
C TRP A 68 -18.00 -3.27 -2.17
N GLU A 69 -17.67 -2.59 -1.08
CA GLU A 69 -16.68 -3.09 -0.13
C GLU A 69 -17.17 -4.32 0.63
N GLY A 70 -16.39 -5.39 0.58
CA GLY A 70 -16.69 -6.64 1.24
C GLY A 70 -16.77 -7.82 0.27
N THR A 71 -17.59 -8.81 0.62
CA THR A 71 -17.73 -10.01 -0.20
C THR A 71 -18.77 -9.84 -1.31
N VAL A 72 -18.39 -10.15 -2.54
CA VAL A 72 -19.27 -10.18 -3.71
C VAL A 72 -19.50 -11.63 -4.14
N LEU A 73 -20.75 -11.97 -4.42
CA LEU A 73 -21.14 -13.30 -4.91
C LEU A 73 -21.36 -13.27 -6.42
N TRP A 74 -20.65 -14.12 -7.13
CA TRP A 74 -20.97 -14.51 -8.50
C TRP A 74 -21.66 -15.87 -8.51
N ARG A 75 -22.91 -15.93 -8.93
CA ARG A 75 -23.67 -17.16 -9.11
C ARG A 75 -23.54 -17.62 -10.55
N SER A 76 -22.84 -18.74 -10.77
CA SER A 76 -22.67 -19.27 -12.11
C SER A 76 -23.92 -19.99 -12.60
N THR A 77 -24.37 -19.63 -13.81
CA THR A 77 -25.42 -20.36 -14.54
C THR A 77 -24.82 -21.54 -15.34
N LYS A 78 -23.56 -21.42 -15.74
CA LYS A 78 -22.78 -22.43 -16.44
C LYS A 78 -21.32 -22.38 -15.96
N ASN A 79 -20.75 -23.54 -15.66
CA ASN A 79 -19.35 -23.67 -15.25
C ASN A 79 -18.56 -24.43 -16.32
N PRO A 80 -17.76 -23.75 -17.15
CA PRO A 80 -16.97 -24.42 -18.20
C PRO A 80 -15.73 -25.13 -17.63
N TYR A 81 -15.25 -24.76 -16.44
CA TYR A 81 -14.02 -25.30 -15.84
C TYR A 81 -14.24 -26.67 -15.20
N ARG A 82 -15.42 -26.89 -14.64
CA ARG A 82 -15.82 -28.17 -14.03
C ARG A 82 -17.26 -28.50 -14.40
N PRO A 83 -17.49 -29.09 -15.59
CA PRO A 83 -18.83 -29.49 -16.01
C PRO A 83 -19.47 -30.47 -15.00
N GLY A 84 -20.73 -30.26 -14.66
CA GLY A 84 -21.47 -31.11 -13.69
C GLY A 84 -21.18 -30.84 -12.20
N HIS A 85 -20.32 -29.85 -11.89
CA HIS A 85 -20.06 -29.51 -10.49
C HIS A 85 -21.29 -28.85 -9.86
N LYS A 86 -21.72 -29.34 -8.69
CA LYS A 86 -22.96 -28.87 -8.00
C LYS A 86 -22.87 -27.46 -7.44
N ARG A 87 -21.66 -26.96 -7.14
CA ARG A 87 -21.46 -25.61 -6.58
C ARG A 87 -21.62 -24.56 -7.67
N SER A 88 -22.50 -23.58 -7.43
CA SER A 88 -22.75 -22.45 -8.33
C SER A 88 -22.35 -21.09 -7.73
N ASN A 89 -22.04 -21.03 -6.46
CA ASN A 89 -21.74 -19.77 -5.76
C ASN A 89 -20.22 -19.58 -5.58
N TRP A 90 -19.71 -18.48 -6.13
CA TRP A 90 -18.28 -18.12 -6.12
C TRP A 90 -18.13 -16.75 -5.48
N PHE A 91 -17.33 -16.69 -4.42
CA PHE A 91 -17.14 -15.50 -3.63
C PHE A 91 -15.81 -14.85 -3.96
N VAL A 92 -15.80 -13.53 -4.08
CA VAL A 92 -14.61 -12.69 -4.25
C VAL A 92 -14.67 -11.54 -3.25
N GLY A 93 -13.52 -11.11 -2.75
CA GLY A 93 -13.39 -9.92 -1.90
C GLY A 93 -13.19 -8.68 -2.75
N VAL A 94 -13.78 -7.57 -2.35
CA VAL A 94 -13.56 -6.23 -2.91
C VAL A 94 -13.15 -5.31 -1.78
N HIS A 95 -11.96 -4.71 -1.87
CA HIS A 95 -11.38 -3.86 -0.84
C HIS A 95 -10.93 -2.54 -1.44
N PHE A 96 -11.28 -1.44 -0.77
CA PHE A 96 -10.86 -0.09 -1.14
C PHE A 96 -9.69 0.33 -0.28
N PHE A 97 -8.70 0.96 -0.88
CA PHE A 97 -7.57 1.54 -0.16
C PHE A 97 -7.02 2.75 -0.92
N ASP A 98 -6.39 3.63 -0.18
CA ASP A 98 -5.79 4.83 -0.73
C ASP A 98 -4.28 4.63 -0.91
N ALA A 99 -3.69 5.34 -1.87
CA ALA A 99 -2.24 5.34 -2.00
C ALA A 99 -1.59 5.88 -0.72
N VAL A 100 -0.52 5.24 -0.29
CA VAL A 100 0.31 5.79 0.80
C VAL A 100 0.97 7.05 0.28
N GLU A 101 0.58 8.20 0.81
CA GLU A 101 1.27 9.45 0.56
C GLU A 101 2.56 9.47 1.38
N LEU A 102 3.68 9.30 0.69
CA LEU A 102 4.98 9.47 1.30
C LEU A 102 5.33 10.96 1.24
N PRO A 103 5.70 11.59 2.37
CA PRO A 103 6.15 12.97 2.35
C PRO A 103 7.40 13.08 1.48
N GLU A 104 7.39 14.05 0.56
CA GLU A 104 8.60 14.40 -0.18
C GLU A 104 9.68 14.84 0.80
N ILE A 105 10.90 14.32 0.59
CA ILE A 105 12.05 14.71 1.41
C ILE A 105 12.67 15.95 0.79
N ASP A 106 12.21 17.14 1.20
CA ASP A 106 12.82 18.40 0.79
C ASP A 106 13.94 18.78 1.77
N GLU A 107 15.10 19.09 1.23
CA GLU A 107 16.25 19.54 2.04
C GLU A 107 16.00 20.87 2.75
N ARG A 108 15.09 21.69 2.24
CA ARG A 108 14.68 22.97 2.85
C ARG A 108 13.97 22.78 4.19
N ASP A 109 13.39 21.60 4.40
CA ASP A 109 12.72 21.24 5.65
C ASP A 109 13.67 20.70 6.73
N ILE A 110 14.97 20.64 6.45
CA ILE A 110 15.98 20.19 7.41
C ILE A 110 16.55 21.36 8.18
N VAL A 111 16.25 21.42 9.46
CA VAL A 111 16.81 22.40 10.41
C VAL A 111 18.05 21.82 11.08
N TYR A 112 19.11 22.63 11.19
CA TYR A 112 20.36 22.25 11.81
C TYR A 112 20.59 23.05 13.09
N GLU A 113 20.90 22.33 14.17
CA GLU A 113 21.27 22.89 15.47
C GLU A 113 22.69 22.45 15.84
N THR A 114 23.49 23.36 16.32
CA THR A 114 24.83 23.04 16.79
C THR A 114 24.85 22.88 18.30
N SER A 115 25.72 22.02 18.79
CA SER A 115 25.90 21.79 20.23
C SER A 115 27.32 21.34 20.54
N ARG A 116 27.69 21.40 21.80
CA ARG A 116 28.97 20.87 22.24
C ARG A 116 28.99 19.34 22.15
N SER A 117 30.12 18.79 21.71
CA SER A 117 30.30 17.33 21.71
C SER A 117 30.36 16.84 23.15
N GLY A 118 29.66 15.75 23.47
CA GLY A 118 29.80 15.06 24.74
C GLY A 118 31.09 14.20 24.74
N GLY A 119 31.77 14.12 25.83
CA GLY A 119 32.97 13.25 25.97
C GLY A 119 33.78 13.55 27.27
N LYS A 120 34.80 12.73 27.52
CA LYS A 120 35.77 12.97 28.60
C LYS A 120 36.52 14.27 28.30
N GLY A 121 36.25 15.31 29.08
CA GLY A 121 36.60 16.71 28.89
C GLY A 121 38.04 16.99 28.39
N GLY A 122 38.18 18.03 27.62
CA GLY A 122 39.43 18.66 27.18
C GLY A 122 39.13 20.09 26.73
N GLN A 123 40.16 20.93 26.51
CA GLN A 123 39.98 22.36 26.22
C GLN A 123 39.08 22.62 24.99
N ASN A 124 39.12 21.77 23.98
CA ASN A 124 38.34 21.91 22.75
C ASN A 124 36.86 21.45 22.94
N VAL A 125 36.62 20.38 23.70
CA VAL A 125 35.25 19.84 23.94
C VAL A 125 34.37 20.84 24.68
N ASN A 126 34.95 21.66 25.56
CA ASN A 126 34.21 22.63 26.35
C ASN A 126 34.03 24.01 25.70
N LYS A 127 34.76 24.29 24.57
CA LYS A 127 34.77 25.61 23.93
C LYS A 127 34.16 25.61 22.52
N VAL A 128 34.13 24.48 21.82
CA VAL A 128 33.74 24.42 20.41
C VAL A 128 32.46 23.59 20.24
N GLU A 129 31.50 24.12 19.51
CA GLU A 129 30.24 23.44 19.18
C GLU A 129 30.38 22.71 17.85
N THR A 130 30.98 21.51 17.89
CA THR A 130 31.20 20.70 16.68
C THR A 130 30.11 19.68 16.40
N ALA A 131 29.31 19.30 17.42
CA ALA A 131 28.21 18.39 17.23
C ALA A 131 27.03 19.09 16.52
N VAL A 132 26.42 18.39 15.59
CA VAL A 132 25.29 18.90 14.81
C VAL A 132 24.08 17.95 14.96
N ARG A 133 22.92 18.53 15.23
CA ARG A 133 21.64 17.85 15.14
C ARG A 133 20.96 18.32 13.87
N ALA A 134 20.54 17.40 13.00
CA ALA A 134 19.68 17.66 11.86
C ALA A 134 18.27 17.14 12.19
N THR A 135 17.27 17.96 12.00
CA THR A 135 15.85 17.63 12.24
C THR A 135 15.04 17.91 10.99
N HIS A 136 14.30 16.94 10.50
CA HIS A 136 13.32 17.13 9.42
C HIS A 136 12.00 17.57 10.03
N THR A 137 11.60 18.81 9.79
CA THR A 137 10.46 19.47 10.45
C THR A 137 9.14 18.72 10.23
N PRO A 138 8.74 18.29 8.99
CA PRO A 138 7.45 17.65 8.78
C PRO A 138 7.32 16.28 9.45
N SER A 139 8.43 15.52 9.56
CA SER A 139 8.40 14.18 10.16
C SER A 139 8.77 14.14 11.63
N GLY A 140 9.38 15.20 12.17
CA GLY A 140 9.92 15.26 13.51
C GLY A 140 11.15 14.34 13.75
N LEU A 141 11.63 13.65 12.70
CA LEU A 141 12.80 12.79 12.82
C LEU A 141 14.06 13.64 12.99
N SER A 142 14.93 13.26 13.93
CA SER A 142 16.18 13.93 14.15
C SER A 142 17.36 12.96 14.26
N VAL A 143 18.53 13.44 13.89
CA VAL A 143 19.81 12.72 13.99
C VAL A 143 20.85 13.68 14.56
N ARG A 144 21.63 13.22 15.52
CA ARG A 144 22.79 13.95 16.04
C ARG A 144 24.07 13.28 15.56
N CYS A 145 25.02 14.08 15.11
CA CYS A 145 26.36 13.61 14.72
C CYS A 145 27.41 14.43 15.44
N SER A 146 28.38 13.74 16.04
CA SER A 146 29.53 14.35 16.76
C SER A 146 30.82 13.55 16.54
N ASP A 147 30.89 12.78 15.46
CA ASP A 147 31.93 11.80 15.20
C ASP A 147 33.23 12.46 14.70
N GLU A 148 33.08 13.61 14.05
CA GLU A 148 34.19 14.31 13.43
C GLU A 148 34.61 15.54 14.23
N ARG A 149 35.88 16.00 13.98
CA ARG A 149 36.39 17.24 14.59
C ARG A 149 35.83 18.48 13.94
N SER A 150 35.35 18.40 12.71
CA SER A 150 34.81 19.53 11.94
C SER A 150 33.28 19.55 12.04
N GLN A 151 32.73 20.72 12.40
CA GLN A 151 31.30 20.98 12.37
C GLN A 151 30.69 20.75 10.98
N ALA A 152 31.38 21.18 9.91
CA ALA A 152 30.94 20.97 8.54
C ALA A 152 30.82 19.49 8.16
N GLN A 153 31.78 18.66 8.59
CA GLN A 153 31.73 17.22 8.37
C GLN A 153 30.61 16.56 9.18
N ASN A 154 30.41 16.97 10.43
CA ASN A 154 29.30 16.48 11.24
C ASN A 154 27.95 16.89 10.67
N LYS A 155 27.83 18.09 10.07
CA LYS A 155 26.61 18.55 9.38
C LYS A 155 26.32 17.67 8.16
N ALA A 156 27.33 17.38 7.34
CA ALA A 156 27.17 16.52 6.17
C ALA A 156 26.75 15.10 6.56
N ARG A 157 27.39 14.50 7.57
CA ARG A 157 27.02 13.18 8.09
C ARG A 157 25.65 13.14 8.73
N ALA A 158 25.27 14.18 9.51
CA ALA A 158 23.95 14.26 10.12
C ALA A 158 22.85 14.30 9.05
N ARG A 159 23.09 15.06 7.95
CA ARG A 159 22.20 15.11 6.80
C ARG A 159 22.06 13.74 6.14
N GLU A 160 23.17 13.10 5.81
CA GLU A 160 23.17 11.77 5.17
C GLU A 160 22.40 10.74 6.00
N ARG A 161 22.68 10.66 7.30
CA ARG A 161 21.99 9.75 8.23
C ARG A 161 20.51 10.07 8.39
N LEU A 162 20.14 11.33 8.37
CA LEU A 162 18.73 11.76 8.43
C LEU A 162 17.97 11.34 7.17
N LEU A 163 18.56 11.57 5.99
CA LEU A 163 17.98 11.15 4.72
C LEU A 163 17.81 9.63 4.63
N LEU A 164 18.78 8.87 5.13
CA LEU A 164 18.66 7.41 5.20
C LEU A 164 17.50 6.98 6.09
N LYS A 165 17.37 7.53 7.30
CA LYS A 165 16.25 7.23 8.21
C LYS A 165 14.88 7.61 7.63
N LEU A 166 14.82 8.71 6.89
CA LEU A 166 13.57 9.12 6.23
C LEU A 166 13.16 8.13 5.13
N ARG A 167 14.13 7.63 4.34
CA ARG A 167 13.90 6.59 3.34
C ARG A 167 13.45 5.28 3.99
N GLU A 168 14.16 4.81 5.01
CA GLU A 168 13.79 3.60 5.75
C GLU A 168 12.34 3.69 6.31
N ARG A 169 11.96 4.84 6.87
CA ARG A 169 10.59 5.06 7.33
C ARG A 169 9.56 4.96 6.21
N ASN A 170 9.86 5.55 5.05
CA ASN A 170 8.99 5.49 3.88
C ASN A 170 8.86 4.05 3.36
N ASP A 171 9.96 3.30 3.30
CA ASP A 171 9.98 1.89 2.89
C ASP A 171 9.15 1.02 3.83
N ILE A 172 9.23 1.25 5.15
CA ILE A 172 8.40 0.58 6.16
C ILE A 172 6.92 0.89 5.93
N ALA A 173 6.54 2.16 5.73
CA ALA A 173 5.15 2.55 5.49
C ALA A 173 4.56 1.88 4.24
N VAL A 174 5.33 1.78 3.15
CA VAL A 174 4.93 1.06 1.93
C VAL A 174 4.78 -0.44 2.20
N SER A 175 5.72 -1.02 2.97
CA SER A 175 5.69 -2.45 3.32
C SER A 175 4.48 -2.79 4.19
N ASP A 176 4.16 -1.95 5.18
CA ASP A 176 3.02 -2.14 6.08
C ASP A 176 1.70 -2.07 5.31
N ALA A 177 1.53 -1.08 4.42
CA ALA A 177 0.36 -0.98 3.56
C ALA A 177 0.20 -2.22 2.65
N ARG A 178 1.31 -2.75 2.13
CA ARG A 178 1.30 -3.97 1.33
C ARG A 178 0.92 -5.20 2.16
N ASN A 179 1.38 -5.28 3.41
CA ASN A 179 1.03 -6.37 4.32
C ASN A 179 -0.44 -6.34 4.73
N GLU A 180 -1.02 -5.15 4.94
CA GLU A 180 -2.45 -5.00 5.18
C GLU A 180 -3.29 -5.50 4.00
N GLN A 181 -2.91 -5.18 2.77
CA GLN A 181 -3.54 -5.71 1.56
C GLN A 181 -3.47 -7.23 1.49
N TRP A 182 -2.33 -7.81 1.84
CA TRP A 182 -2.14 -9.26 1.89
C TRP A 182 -3.03 -9.93 2.93
N THR A 183 -3.17 -9.33 4.10
CA THR A 183 -4.03 -9.85 5.18
C THR A 183 -5.50 -9.83 4.76
N GLN A 184 -5.96 -8.79 4.09
CA GLN A 184 -7.31 -8.70 3.54
C GLN A 184 -7.56 -9.74 2.43
N HIS A 185 -6.54 -10.05 1.63
CA HIS A 185 -6.60 -11.09 0.61
C HIS A 185 -6.92 -12.47 1.21
N ASP A 186 -6.36 -12.81 2.36
CA ASP A 186 -6.59 -14.09 3.05
C ASP A 186 -7.89 -14.12 3.89
N ALA A 187 -8.43 -12.96 4.27
CA ALA A 187 -9.58 -12.81 5.16
C ALA A 187 -10.95 -12.87 4.46
N LEU A 188 -11.04 -13.45 3.26
CA LEU A 188 -12.28 -13.54 2.49
C LEU A 188 -13.38 -14.33 3.24
N GLU A 189 -14.39 -13.62 3.76
CA GLU A 189 -15.58 -14.22 4.36
C GLU A 189 -16.49 -14.82 3.28
N ARG A 190 -16.79 -16.11 3.41
CA ARG A 190 -17.70 -16.83 2.52
C ARG A 190 -19.11 -16.79 3.12
N GLY A 191 -19.87 -15.76 2.79
CA GLY A 191 -21.22 -15.56 3.30
C GLY A 191 -21.59 -14.09 3.22
N ASN A 192 -22.81 -13.75 3.52
CA ASN A 192 -23.34 -12.40 3.63
C ASN A 192 -22.83 -11.39 2.56
N PRO A 193 -22.98 -11.68 1.25
CA PRO A 193 -22.41 -10.85 0.20
C PRO A 193 -23.13 -9.50 0.11
N VAL A 194 -22.36 -8.42 -0.01
CA VAL A 194 -22.86 -7.05 -0.23
C VAL A 194 -23.50 -6.89 -1.61
N LYS A 195 -22.98 -7.64 -2.62
CA LYS A 195 -23.55 -7.69 -3.97
C LYS A 195 -23.65 -9.11 -4.50
N ARG A 196 -24.61 -9.30 -5.40
CA ARG A 196 -24.85 -10.59 -6.06
C ARG A 196 -25.01 -10.38 -7.55
N PHE A 197 -24.23 -11.11 -8.33
CA PHE A 197 -24.33 -11.18 -9.78
C PHE A 197 -24.64 -12.61 -10.20
N SER A 198 -25.16 -12.78 -11.41
CA SER A 198 -25.39 -14.08 -12.00
C SER A 198 -25.02 -14.07 -13.49
N GLY A 199 -24.40 -15.15 -13.95
CA GLY A 199 -23.98 -15.26 -15.33
C GLY A 199 -23.13 -16.50 -15.59
N THR A 200 -22.71 -16.71 -16.80
CA THR A 200 -21.71 -17.73 -17.16
C THR A 200 -20.34 -17.35 -16.62
N LEU A 201 -19.56 -18.32 -16.17
CA LEU A 201 -18.15 -18.12 -15.80
C LEU A 201 -17.28 -17.99 -17.04
#